data_a3977c0881af8bf7e57aee2d16079a11
#
_entry.id   a3977c0881af8bf7e57aee2d16079a11
#
_cell.length_a   1.000
_cell.length_b   1.000
_cell.length_c   1.000
_cell.angle_alpha   90.00
_cell.angle_beta   90.00
_cell.angle_gamma   90.00
#
_symmetry.space_group_name_H-M   'P 1'
#
loop_
_entity.id
_entity.type
_entity.pdbx_description
1 polymer ?
#
loop_
_entity_poly.entity_id
_entity_poly.type
_entity_poly.pdbx_seq_one_letter_code
_entity_poly.pdbx_strand_id
1 'polypeptide(L)'
;YDLYLAAKAHSQDMAEYNLTGHISSSGKTLKDRLLGIRLDINKIGENCSYGINDPLAIVLELLVDETDSKGHRKNLLDSGFDIVGICLDKHPYWNVSCVQDFSKSI
;
A
#
# COMPACT_ATOMS: atom_id res chain seq x y z
N TYR A 1 -0.51 -11.41 8.01
CA TYR A 1 -1.69 -10.80 8.67
C TYR A 1 -1.41 -9.41 9.22
N ASP A 2 -0.26 -9.23 9.86
CA ASP A 2 0.10 -7.92 10.42
C ASP A 2 0.27 -6.85 9.32
N LEU A 3 0.81 -7.21 8.16
CA LEU A 3 0.88 -6.28 7.02
C LEU A 3 -0.50 -5.93 6.49
N TYR A 4 -1.44 -6.87 6.48
CA TYR A 4 -2.82 -6.60 6.14
C TYR A 4 -3.42 -5.57 7.10
N LEU A 5 -3.20 -5.74 8.41
CA LEU A 5 -3.70 -4.78 9.40
C LEU A 5 -3.08 -3.39 9.21
N ALA A 6 -1.80 -3.32 8.86
CA ALA A 6 -1.14 -2.04 8.56
C ALA A 6 -1.73 -1.38 7.31
N ALA A 7 -1.96 -2.14 6.25
CA ALA A 7 -2.59 -1.65 5.03
C ALA A 7 -4.02 -1.17 5.31
N LYS A 8 -4.78 -1.92 6.11
CA LYS A 8 -6.14 -1.56 6.51
C LYS A 8 -6.15 -0.27 7.34
N ALA A 9 -5.24 -0.13 8.30
CA ALA A 9 -5.15 1.07 9.12
C ALA A 9 -4.87 2.31 8.27
N HIS A 10 -3.96 2.20 7.29
CA HIS A 10 -3.67 3.31 6.38
C HIS A 10 -4.86 3.64 5.48
N SER A 11 -5.53 2.63 4.95
CA SER A 11 -6.73 2.81 4.13
C SER A 11 -7.84 3.52 4.92
N GLN A 12 -8.08 3.12 6.18
CA GLN A 12 -9.06 3.75 7.05
C GLN A 12 -8.67 5.19 7.41
N ASP A 13 -7.39 5.44 7.65
CA ASP A 13 -6.87 6.79 7.93
C ASP A 13 -7.07 7.71 6.73
N MET A 14 -6.76 7.25 5.53
CA MET A 14 -6.99 8.02 4.31
C MET A 14 -8.48 8.32 4.09
N ALA A 15 -9.34 7.36 4.38
CA ALA A 15 -10.79 7.54 4.25
C ALA A 15 -11.32 8.56 5.26
N GLU A 16 -10.89 8.49 6.51
CA GLU A 16 -11.37 9.38 7.58
C GLU A 16 -10.96 10.83 7.34
N TYR A 17 -9.75 11.06 6.87
CA TYR A 17 -9.20 12.42 6.69
C TYR A 17 -9.17 12.88 5.22
N ASN A 18 -9.77 12.12 4.31
CA ASN A 18 -9.81 12.41 2.87
C ASN A 18 -8.41 12.62 2.29
N LEU A 19 -7.51 11.67 2.54
CA LEU A 19 -6.12 11.74 2.11
C LEU A 19 -5.82 10.73 1.01
N THR A 20 -4.71 10.96 0.32
CA THR A 20 -4.05 10.00 -0.58
C THR A 20 -2.56 9.99 -0.27
N GLY A 21 -1.84 9.00 -0.82
CA GLY A 21 -0.40 8.91 -0.66
C GLY A 21 0.05 8.02 0.49
N HIS A 22 1.31 8.16 0.87
CA HIS A 22 1.98 7.23 1.78
C HIS A 22 2.18 7.76 3.20
N ILE A 23 1.92 9.05 3.40
CA ILE A 23 2.06 9.69 4.72
C ILE A 23 0.71 9.70 5.43
N SER A 24 0.69 9.24 6.69
CA SER A 24 -0.54 9.20 7.47
C SER A 24 -1.00 10.60 7.89
N SER A 25 -2.22 10.70 8.40
CA SER A 25 -2.78 11.96 8.93
C SER A 25 -1.95 12.52 10.08
N SER A 26 -1.23 11.66 10.81
CA SER A 26 -0.32 12.06 11.90
C SER A 26 1.12 12.29 11.44
N GLY A 27 1.39 12.28 10.13
CA GLY A 27 2.71 12.52 9.56
C GLY A 27 3.65 11.32 9.55
N LYS A 28 3.14 10.12 9.77
CA LYS A 28 3.95 8.90 9.80
C LYS A 28 4.23 8.38 8.39
N THR A 29 5.49 8.03 8.13
CA THR A 29 5.94 7.37 6.91
C THR A 29 5.56 5.88 6.92
N LEU A 30 5.75 5.20 5.79
CA LEU A 30 5.56 3.73 5.74
C LEU A 30 6.43 3.04 6.80
N LYS A 31 7.69 3.41 6.91
CA LYS A 31 8.59 2.83 7.91
C LYS A 31 8.04 3.00 9.32
N ASP A 32 7.55 4.21 9.66
CA ASP A 32 6.96 4.48 10.97
C ASP A 32 5.73 3.62 11.21
N ARG A 33 4.90 3.43 10.19
CA ARG A 33 3.66 2.65 10.30
C ARG A 33 3.93 1.15 10.46
N LEU A 34 5.06 0.65 9.96
CA LEU A 34 5.41 -0.77 10.02
C LEU A 34 6.32 -1.12 11.22
N LEU A 35 6.76 -0.14 12.00
CA LEU A 35 7.54 -0.40 13.20
C LEU A 35 6.76 -1.30 14.18
N GLY A 36 7.44 -2.28 14.77
CA GLY A 36 6.83 -3.22 15.70
C GLY A 36 6.28 -4.48 15.05
N ILE A 37 6.16 -4.53 13.73
CA ILE A 37 5.80 -5.74 13.00
C ILE A 37 7.08 -6.56 12.77
N ARG A 38 6.97 -7.87 12.90
CA ARG A 38 8.11 -8.77 12.69
C ARG A 38 8.39 -8.96 11.20
N LEU A 39 9.24 -8.09 10.65
CA LEU A 39 9.64 -8.08 9.25
C LEU A 39 11.00 -7.39 9.11
N ASP A 40 11.60 -7.46 7.93
CA ASP A 40 12.81 -6.70 7.61
C ASP A 40 12.42 -5.25 7.28
N ILE A 41 12.58 -4.35 8.26
CA ILE A 41 12.21 -2.94 8.12
C ILE A 41 13.05 -2.19 7.08
N ASN A 42 14.16 -2.76 6.65
CA ASN A 42 14.99 -2.16 5.60
C ASN A 42 14.56 -2.60 4.20
N LYS A 43 13.60 -3.51 4.09
CA LYS A 43 13.05 -3.99 2.82
C LYS A 43 11.52 -3.88 2.86
N ILE A 44 11.02 -2.67 2.61
CA ILE A 44 9.59 -2.36 2.63
C ILE A 44 9.20 -1.59 1.39
N GLY A 45 7.95 -1.70 0.99
CA GLY A 45 7.37 -0.92 -0.10
C GLY A 45 5.86 -0.83 0.03
N GLU A 46 5.26 0.12 -0.64
CA GLU A 46 3.81 0.32 -0.63
C GLU A 46 3.34 0.76 -2.01
N ASN A 47 2.25 0.15 -2.47
CA ASN A 47 1.48 0.64 -3.59
C ASN A 47 0.13 1.12 -3.10
N CYS A 48 -0.34 2.24 -3.64
CA CYS A 48 -1.68 2.73 -3.43
C CYS A 48 -2.38 2.93 -4.77
N SER A 49 -3.65 2.54 -4.86
CA SER A 49 -4.50 2.73 -6.03
C SER A 49 -5.84 3.31 -5.58
N TYR A 50 -6.42 4.16 -6.40
CA TYR A 50 -7.65 4.89 -6.04
C TYR A 50 -8.67 4.79 -7.18
N GLY A 51 -9.95 4.58 -6.81
CA GLY A 51 -11.05 4.66 -7.76
C GLY A 51 -11.34 3.40 -8.56
N ILE A 52 -10.55 2.35 -8.44
CA ILE A 52 -10.75 1.08 -9.13
C ILE A 52 -11.22 0.03 -8.14
N ASN A 53 -12.40 -0.54 -8.34
CA ASN A 53 -12.99 -1.52 -7.44
C ASN A 53 -13.00 -2.95 -8.04
N ASP A 54 -12.00 -3.27 -8.83
CA ASP A 54 -11.80 -4.60 -9.39
C ASP A 54 -10.34 -5.02 -9.12
N PRO A 55 -10.11 -6.09 -8.34
CA PRO A 55 -8.75 -6.50 -7.99
C PRO A 55 -7.83 -6.75 -9.19
N LEU A 56 -8.35 -7.37 -10.26
CA LEU A 56 -7.55 -7.60 -11.45
C LEU A 56 -7.17 -6.30 -12.15
N ALA A 57 -8.11 -5.38 -12.28
CA ALA A 57 -7.86 -4.07 -12.89
C ALA A 57 -6.84 -3.26 -12.08
N ILE A 58 -6.90 -3.34 -10.75
CA ILE A 58 -5.93 -2.70 -9.86
C ILE A 58 -4.52 -3.23 -10.15
N VAL A 59 -4.35 -4.55 -10.16
CA VAL A 59 -3.04 -5.16 -10.41
C VAL A 59 -2.52 -4.78 -11.80
N LEU A 60 -3.37 -4.80 -12.82
CA LEU A 60 -2.99 -4.41 -14.18
C LEU A 60 -2.54 -2.95 -14.25
N GLU A 61 -3.27 -2.03 -13.60
CA GLU A 61 -2.89 -0.62 -13.55
C GLU A 61 -1.52 -0.43 -12.91
N LEU A 62 -1.30 -1.08 -11.75
CA LEU A 62 -0.04 -0.96 -11.02
C LEU A 62 1.12 -1.61 -11.79
N LEU A 63 0.86 -2.69 -12.51
CA LEU A 63 1.86 -3.39 -13.30
C LEU A 63 2.25 -2.61 -14.56
N VAL A 64 1.29 -2.04 -15.26
CA VAL A 64 1.53 -1.17 -16.44
C VAL A 64 2.27 0.08 -16.00
N ASP A 65 1.81 0.72 -14.94
CA ASP A 65 2.41 1.87 -14.27
C ASP A 65 2.97 2.92 -15.24
N GLU A 66 2.12 3.85 -15.65
CA GLU A 66 2.48 4.90 -16.61
C GLU A 66 3.31 6.03 -15.99
N THR A 67 3.61 5.96 -14.68
CA THR A 67 4.47 6.95 -14.02
C THR A 67 5.92 6.82 -14.49
N ASP A 68 6.67 7.92 -14.43
CA ASP A 68 8.06 7.95 -14.90
C ASP A 68 8.97 7.00 -14.11
N SER A 69 8.77 6.91 -12.80
CA SER A 69 9.61 6.08 -11.92
C SER A 69 9.31 4.60 -12.00
N LYS A 70 8.09 4.21 -12.47
CA LYS A 70 7.62 2.82 -12.46
C LYS A 70 7.68 2.18 -11.07
N GLY A 71 7.46 2.97 -10.00
CA GLY A 71 7.58 2.52 -8.61
C GLY A 71 6.59 1.41 -8.26
N HIS A 72 5.34 1.50 -8.72
CA HIS A 72 4.32 0.47 -8.48
C HIS A 72 4.71 -0.86 -9.11
N ARG A 73 5.16 -0.82 -10.37
CA ARG A 73 5.62 -2.01 -11.10
C ARG A 73 6.83 -2.63 -10.42
N LYS A 74 7.80 -1.80 -10.02
CA LYS A 74 9.00 -2.25 -9.32
C LYS A 74 8.65 -3.00 -8.04
N ASN A 75 7.70 -2.48 -7.24
CA ASN A 75 7.25 -3.17 -6.03
C ASN A 75 6.63 -4.54 -6.34
N LEU A 76 5.76 -4.61 -7.34
CA LEU A 76 5.10 -5.87 -7.72
C LEU A 76 6.09 -6.94 -8.21
N LEU A 77 7.15 -6.53 -8.90
CA LEU A 77 8.11 -7.43 -9.54
C LEU A 77 9.39 -7.65 -8.72
N ASP A 78 9.52 -7.01 -7.56
CA ASP A 78 10.71 -7.09 -6.73
C ASP A 78 10.78 -8.46 -6.02
N SER A 79 11.75 -9.27 -6.44
CA SER A 79 11.97 -10.60 -5.86
C SER A 79 12.50 -10.58 -4.43
N GLY A 80 12.88 -9.41 -3.92
CA GLY A 80 13.29 -9.24 -2.53
C GLY A 80 12.14 -9.21 -1.54
N PHE A 81 10.90 -9.01 -2.02
CA PHE A 81 9.70 -9.11 -1.17
C PHE A 81 9.18 -10.55 -1.17
N ASP A 82 8.79 -11.06 -0.01
CA ASP A 82 8.18 -12.38 0.11
C ASP A 82 6.86 -12.36 0.88
N ILE A 83 6.45 -11.21 1.41
CA ILE A 83 5.16 -11.04 2.10
C ILE A 83 4.47 -9.76 1.62
N VAL A 84 3.15 -9.80 1.61
CA VAL A 84 2.31 -8.66 1.25
C VAL A 84 1.04 -8.66 2.08
N GLY A 85 0.61 -7.46 2.48
CA GLY A 85 -0.70 -7.23 3.07
C GLY A 85 -1.49 -6.28 2.18
N ILE A 86 -2.73 -6.61 1.84
CA ILE A 86 -3.55 -5.86 0.90
C ILE A 86 -4.90 -5.55 1.53
N CYS A 87 -5.32 -4.28 1.43
CA CYS A 87 -6.67 -3.86 1.83
C CYS A 87 -7.28 -3.00 0.74
N LEU A 88 -8.49 -3.36 0.31
CA LEU A 88 -9.34 -2.56 -0.56
C LEU A 88 -10.53 -2.08 0.28
N ASP A 89 -10.69 -0.77 0.43
CA ASP A 89 -11.71 -0.19 1.31
C ASP A 89 -12.28 1.09 0.71
N LYS A 90 -13.33 1.62 1.35
CA LYS A 90 -14.03 2.82 0.89
C LYS A 90 -13.15 4.06 1.03
N HIS A 91 -13.35 5.03 0.12
CA HIS A 91 -12.70 6.33 0.18
C HIS A 91 -13.72 7.41 -0.19
N PRO A 92 -13.82 8.54 0.57
CA PRO A 92 -14.86 9.54 0.38
C PRO A 92 -14.77 10.26 -0.97
N TYR A 93 -13.57 10.50 -1.49
CA TYR A 93 -13.39 11.19 -2.77
C TYR A 93 -13.29 10.19 -3.94
N TRP A 94 -12.51 9.13 -3.78
CA TRP A 94 -12.20 8.19 -4.87
C TRP A 94 -13.12 6.97 -4.91
N ASN A 95 -14.11 6.88 -4.02
CA ASN A 95 -15.00 5.74 -3.83
C ASN A 95 -14.30 4.55 -3.15
N VAL A 96 -13.15 4.14 -3.63
CA VAL A 96 -12.34 3.09 -3.02
C VAL A 96 -10.86 3.46 -3.06
N SER A 97 -10.09 2.89 -2.12
CA SER A 97 -8.64 2.90 -2.15
C SER A 97 -8.12 1.48 -1.91
N CYS A 98 -7.02 1.14 -2.56
CA CYS A 98 -6.31 -0.11 -2.35
C CYS A 98 -4.91 0.18 -1.84
N VAL A 99 -4.54 -0.42 -0.73
CA VAL A 99 -3.20 -0.31 -0.15
C VAL A 99 -2.55 -1.68 -0.18
N GLN A 100 -1.35 -1.77 -0.75
CA GLN A 100 -0.53 -2.97 -0.77
C GLN A 100 0.78 -2.67 -0.04
N ASP A 101 0.99 -3.30 1.09
CA ASP A 101 2.24 -3.17 1.87
C ASP A 101 3.08 -4.42 1.67
N PHE A 102 4.33 -4.21 1.26
CA PHE A 102 5.27 -5.27 0.92
C PHE A 102 6.43 -5.28 1.91
N SER A 103 6.93 -6.46 2.22
CA SER A 103 8.17 -6.61 2.97
C SER A 103 8.81 -7.98 2.75
N LYS A 104 9.85 -8.23 3.53
CA LYS A 104 10.54 -9.51 3.60
C LYS A 104 10.43 -10.05 5.01
N SER A 105 10.10 -11.35 5.14
CA SER A 105 10.10 -12.02 6.43
C SER A 105 11.52 -12.11 7.01
N ILE A 106 11.59 -12.04 8.31
CA ILE A 106 12.86 -12.21 9.03
C ILE A 106 13.24 -13.68 9.09
#